data_38f9e94c04771c2def07c51d44b4e18d
#
_entry.id   38f9e94c04771c2def07c51d44b4e18d
#
_cell.length_a   1.000
_cell.length_b   1.000
_cell.length_c   1.000
_cell.angle_alpha   90.00
_cell.angle_beta   90.00
_cell.angle_gamma   90.00
#
_symmetry.space_group_name_H-M   'P 1'
#
loop_
_entity.id
_entity.type
_entity.pdbx_description
1 polymer ?
#
loop_
_entity_poly.entity_id
_entity_poly.type
_entity_poly.pdbx_seq_one_letter_code
_entity_poly.pdbx_strand_id
1 'polypeptide(L)'
;MPPKSPLKLPTLPRLSLHPLTLVLLFAVFLLAVHNHRLWQEIVQVWSGRAPHDLLFLGSLGVFFLVLLALPLQLVAFPRLLKPVLAGLVLIAAGTSFFMDSYGVLVEKTMIANIVETDMREAGDLLSWSLAWHMLLTGILPAGFILTVTLTRHGWKREALLRIGALTGSVAAVGLIALFFFQDYASLARNNRQIRHMVNPVTALYSATVYALGTDSRAPAGPPAPIARLVSLGDGWKTPDRKPMLFVFVLGETARAANFSLNGYARPTNPELATLPVVSFTEVASCGTSTAESVPCIFSPLGRSDYSPGKAKASENLLDLVQKAGLDVVWLENNSGCKGVCARVPTETLAIRDAADEPFCDSEGCMDMLLVERLRRVAATMERDTVVVLHQMGSHGPAYYRRYTEAFRRFTPTCDTSQFQECETKAITNSYDNSILYTDHVLAEAIRVLDAASEQADTALLYVSDHGESLGEGGAFLHGLPYAIAPEVQKHVPMIWWNSGGFQRRARLVQGCLARDRDRPLSHDNIFHTMLGLLDIETDAYKPVLDAFADCRLPDTFIAQQAGGPG
;
A
#
# COMPACT_ATOMS: atom_id res chain seq x y z
N MET A 1 -20.53 53.30 -41.96
CA MET A 1 -19.35 52.96 -41.20
C MET A 1 -18.81 51.63 -41.76
N PRO A 2 -17.58 51.57 -42.25
CA PRO A 2 -17.00 50.31 -42.71
C PRO A 2 -16.70 49.38 -41.53
N PRO A 3 -16.80 48.05 -41.70
CA PRO A 3 -16.52 47.11 -40.62
C PRO A 3 -15.04 47.14 -40.22
N LYS A 4 -14.78 47.26 -38.91
CA LYS A 4 -13.42 47.21 -38.37
C LYS A 4 -12.84 45.82 -38.65
N SER A 5 -11.69 45.79 -39.34
CA SER A 5 -10.89 44.59 -39.54
C SER A 5 -10.52 43.94 -38.18
N PRO A 6 -10.60 42.61 -38.05
CA PRO A 6 -10.20 41.95 -36.80
C PRO A 6 -8.72 42.20 -36.53
N LEU A 7 -8.41 42.56 -35.30
CA LEU A 7 -7.03 42.71 -34.80
C LEU A 7 -6.29 41.38 -35.04
N LYS A 8 -5.35 41.36 -35.97
CA LYS A 8 -4.38 40.28 -36.12
C LYS A 8 -3.43 40.36 -34.94
N LEU A 9 -3.59 39.46 -33.98
CA LEU A 9 -2.60 39.20 -32.95
C LEU A 9 -1.26 38.87 -33.62
N PRO A 10 -0.12 39.48 -33.14
CA PRO A 10 1.18 39.14 -33.69
C PRO A 10 1.46 37.66 -33.53
N THR A 11 1.70 36.96 -34.63
CA THR A 11 2.13 35.56 -34.60
C THR A 11 3.52 35.51 -34.02
N LEU A 12 3.68 34.99 -32.80
CA LEU A 12 4.98 34.71 -32.22
C LEU A 12 5.83 33.87 -33.19
N PRO A 13 7.12 34.18 -33.35
CA PRO A 13 8.03 33.44 -34.22
C PRO A 13 8.05 31.96 -33.76
N ARG A 14 7.60 31.04 -34.61
CA ARG A 14 7.61 29.60 -34.32
C ARG A 14 9.06 29.11 -34.31
N LEU A 15 9.52 28.62 -33.16
CA LEU A 15 10.83 27.97 -33.04
C LEU A 15 10.88 26.75 -33.98
N SER A 16 11.94 26.69 -34.82
CA SER A 16 12.15 25.59 -35.75
C SER A 16 13.33 24.73 -35.30
N LEU A 17 13.11 23.47 -34.98
CA LEU A 17 14.11 22.54 -34.48
C LEU A 17 14.18 21.25 -35.33
N HIS A 18 15.37 20.69 -35.41
CA HIS A 18 15.54 19.33 -35.94
C HIS A 18 14.97 18.30 -34.91
N PRO A 19 14.32 17.20 -35.34
CA PRO A 19 13.76 16.19 -34.42
C PRO A 19 14.77 15.66 -33.38
N LEU A 20 16.00 15.38 -33.77
CA LEU A 20 17.05 14.89 -32.85
C LEU A 20 17.46 15.97 -31.82
N THR A 21 17.48 17.24 -32.21
CA THR A 21 17.77 18.35 -31.29
C THR A 21 16.63 18.48 -30.26
N LEU A 22 15.38 18.38 -30.72
CA LEU A 22 14.22 18.41 -29.82
C LEU A 22 14.26 17.25 -28.81
N VAL A 23 14.58 16.01 -29.26
CA VAL A 23 14.75 14.85 -28.39
C VAL A 23 15.85 15.07 -27.35
N LEU A 24 17.01 15.60 -27.77
CA LEU A 24 18.11 15.88 -26.85
C LEU A 24 17.74 16.93 -25.79
N LEU A 25 17.16 18.04 -26.21
CA LEU A 25 16.69 19.09 -25.28
C LEU A 25 15.61 18.56 -24.33
N PHE A 26 14.73 17.74 -24.83
CA PHE A 26 13.70 17.07 -24.02
C PHE A 26 14.31 16.13 -22.98
N ALA A 27 15.29 15.29 -23.36
CA ALA A 27 15.97 14.39 -22.44
C ALA A 27 16.75 15.16 -21.35
N VAL A 28 17.41 16.28 -21.72
CA VAL A 28 18.07 17.19 -20.76
C VAL A 28 17.04 17.80 -19.81
N PHE A 29 15.90 18.25 -20.34
CA PHE A 29 14.81 18.79 -19.52
C PHE A 29 14.28 17.77 -18.52
N LEU A 30 14.01 16.53 -18.96
CA LEU A 30 13.57 15.46 -18.06
C LEU A 30 14.60 15.18 -16.95
N LEU A 31 15.88 15.11 -17.27
CA LEU A 31 16.93 14.88 -16.28
C LEU A 31 17.06 16.02 -15.28
N ALA A 32 16.96 17.26 -15.74
CA ALA A 32 17.15 18.44 -14.89
C ALA A 32 15.93 18.74 -14.01
N VAL A 33 14.71 18.50 -14.52
CA VAL A 33 13.46 18.94 -13.86
C VAL A 33 12.71 17.77 -13.20
N HIS A 34 12.70 16.59 -13.84
CA HIS A 34 11.85 15.48 -13.39
C HIS A 34 12.63 14.30 -12.79
N ASN A 35 13.94 14.45 -12.60
CA ASN A 35 14.78 13.41 -11.99
C ASN A 35 15.58 13.95 -10.79
N HIS A 36 15.01 14.92 -10.06
CA HIS A 36 15.66 15.54 -8.91
C HIS A 36 15.97 14.51 -7.82
N ARG A 37 15.01 13.64 -7.48
CA ARG A 37 15.19 12.57 -6.49
C ARG A 37 16.31 11.59 -6.88
N LEU A 38 16.41 11.25 -8.17
CA LEU A 38 17.50 10.41 -8.69
C LEU A 38 18.87 11.06 -8.41
N TRP A 39 19.02 12.35 -8.69
CA TRP A 39 20.27 13.06 -8.46
C TRP A 39 20.60 13.24 -6.99
N GLN A 40 19.62 13.51 -6.14
CA GLN A 40 19.83 13.58 -4.70
C GLN A 40 20.38 12.27 -4.16
N GLU A 41 19.79 11.13 -4.52
CA GLU A 41 20.22 9.81 -4.09
C GLU A 41 21.64 9.48 -4.59
N ILE A 42 21.92 9.74 -5.86
CA ILE A 42 23.26 9.52 -6.43
C ILE A 42 24.33 10.34 -5.72
N VAL A 43 24.08 11.63 -5.48
CA VAL A 43 25.02 12.52 -4.80
C VAL A 43 25.20 12.12 -3.33
N GLN A 44 24.14 11.69 -2.67
CA GLN A 44 24.21 11.22 -1.28
C GLN A 44 25.05 9.95 -1.14
N VAL A 45 24.86 8.99 -2.05
CA VAL A 45 25.62 7.73 -2.08
C VAL A 45 27.07 7.94 -2.51
N TRP A 46 27.30 8.87 -3.44
CA TRP A 46 28.62 9.13 -4.04
C TRP A 46 29.11 10.54 -3.70
N SER A 47 29.35 10.78 -2.41
CA SER A 47 29.81 12.09 -1.89
C SER A 47 31.31 12.32 -2.01
N GLY A 48 32.04 11.48 -2.77
CA GLY A 48 33.45 11.60 -3.03
C GLY A 48 33.81 12.92 -3.72
N ARG A 49 34.96 13.51 -3.37
CA ARG A 49 35.49 14.75 -3.96
C ARG A 49 36.71 14.55 -4.84
N ALA A 50 37.11 13.29 -5.04
CA ALA A 50 38.22 12.98 -5.93
C ALA A 50 37.88 13.30 -7.39
N PRO A 51 38.84 13.69 -8.23
CA PRO A 51 38.60 13.92 -9.65
C PRO A 51 37.92 12.76 -10.37
N HIS A 52 38.25 11.52 -9.99
CA HIS A 52 37.59 10.30 -10.46
C HIS A 52 36.08 10.30 -10.18
N ASP A 53 35.67 10.72 -8.98
CA ASP A 53 34.25 10.75 -8.56
C ASP A 53 33.45 11.77 -9.38
N LEU A 54 34.05 12.93 -9.69
CA LEU A 54 33.42 13.94 -10.54
C LEU A 54 33.26 13.46 -11.98
N LEU A 55 34.26 12.75 -12.50
CA LEU A 55 34.17 12.14 -13.84
C LEU A 55 33.12 11.02 -13.89
N PHE A 56 33.03 10.22 -12.82
CA PHE A 56 32.00 9.20 -12.71
C PHE A 56 30.60 9.83 -12.65
N LEU A 57 30.36 10.85 -11.83
CA LEU A 57 29.09 11.59 -11.78
C LEU A 57 28.74 12.20 -13.15
N GLY A 58 29.72 12.79 -13.85
CA GLY A 58 29.55 13.27 -15.22
C GLY A 58 29.17 12.14 -16.19
N SER A 59 29.78 10.96 -16.05
CA SER A 59 29.44 9.78 -16.86
C SER A 59 28.01 9.30 -16.62
N LEU A 60 27.50 9.35 -15.37
CA LEU A 60 26.10 9.05 -15.04
C LEU A 60 25.13 10.00 -15.76
N GLY A 61 25.47 11.30 -15.81
CA GLY A 61 24.68 12.27 -16.57
C GLY A 61 24.57 11.93 -18.04
N VAL A 62 25.69 11.55 -18.66
CA VAL A 62 25.71 11.11 -20.07
C VAL A 62 24.96 9.79 -20.24
N PHE A 63 25.13 8.83 -19.33
CA PHE A 63 24.44 7.55 -19.37
C PHE A 63 22.91 7.70 -19.33
N PHE A 64 22.39 8.46 -18.35
CA PHE A 64 20.95 8.70 -18.25
C PHE A 64 20.41 9.53 -19.39
N LEU A 65 21.19 10.50 -19.91
CA LEU A 65 20.83 11.24 -21.10
C LEU A 65 20.65 10.30 -22.32
N VAL A 66 21.60 9.39 -22.53
CA VAL A 66 21.52 8.40 -23.60
C VAL A 66 20.34 7.45 -23.36
N LEU A 67 20.15 6.99 -22.13
CA LEU A 67 19.04 6.08 -21.76
C LEU A 67 17.67 6.69 -22.11
N LEU A 68 17.49 8.00 -21.86
CA LEU A 68 16.25 8.70 -22.19
C LEU A 68 16.15 9.07 -23.69
N ALA A 69 17.25 9.52 -24.30
CA ALA A 69 17.22 10.00 -25.67
C ALA A 69 17.18 8.89 -26.72
N LEU A 70 17.85 7.76 -26.47
CA LEU A 70 18.03 6.69 -27.46
C LEU A 70 16.69 6.07 -27.92
N PRO A 71 15.75 5.66 -27.04
CA PRO A 71 14.45 5.16 -27.47
C PRO A 71 13.64 6.20 -28.25
N LEU A 72 13.73 7.48 -27.83
CA LEU A 72 13.02 8.57 -28.48
C LEU A 72 13.58 8.89 -29.88
N GLN A 73 14.87 8.69 -30.13
CA GLN A 73 15.46 8.81 -31.45
C GLN A 73 14.87 7.79 -32.43
N LEU A 74 14.58 6.56 -31.97
CA LEU A 74 13.98 5.51 -32.79
C LEU A 74 12.54 5.85 -33.22
N VAL A 75 11.79 6.54 -32.35
CA VAL A 75 10.40 6.98 -32.62
C VAL A 75 10.30 8.42 -33.11
N ALA A 76 11.43 9.06 -33.45
CA ALA A 76 11.49 10.47 -33.90
C ALA A 76 10.91 10.69 -35.31
N PHE A 77 9.68 10.19 -35.55
CA PHE A 77 8.88 10.47 -36.73
C PHE A 77 8.04 11.73 -36.51
N PRO A 78 7.97 12.68 -37.47
CA PRO A 78 7.38 13.99 -37.23
C PRO A 78 5.93 14.03 -36.80
N ARG A 79 5.13 13.02 -37.16
CA ARG A 79 3.73 12.92 -36.73
C ARG A 79 3.56 12.37 -35.33
N LEU A 80 4.50 11.51 -34.89
CA LEU A 80 4.45 10.82 -33.60
C LEU A 80 5.27 11.52 -32.51
N LEU A 81 6.40 12.14 -32.88
CA LEU A 81 7.34 12.68 -31.92
C LEU A 81 6.69 13.68 -30.93
N LYS A 82 6.01 14.70 -31.45
CA LYS A 82 5.43 15.75 -30.60
C LYS A 82 4.38 15.24 -29.64
N PRO A 83 3.34 14.47 -30.06
CA PRO A 83 2.37 13.92 -29.11
C PRO A 83 3.01 12.94 -28.11
N VAL A 84 4.02 12.15 -28.50
CA VAL A 84 4.76 11.26 -27.58
C VAL A 84 5.50 12.08 -26.53
N LEU A 85 6.28 13.08 -26.94
CA LEU A 85 7.00 13.93 -25.99
C LEU A 85 6.05 14.69 -25.04
N ALA A 86 4.94 15.21 -25.57
CA ALA A 86 3.91 15.90 -24.77
C ALA A 86 3.26 14.93 -23.74
N GLY A 87 2.94 13.70 -24.13
CA GLY A 87 2.45 12.70 -23.19
C GLY A 87 3.49 12.32 -22.12
N LEU A 88 4.74 12.12 -22.54
CA LEU A 88 5.82 11.76 -21.63
C LEU A 88 6.12 12.84 -20.58
N VAL A 89 6.09 14.11 -20.96
CA VAL A 89 6.34 15.19 -19.99
C VAL A 89 5.20 15.32 -18.98
N LEU A 90 3.94 15.06 -19.37
CA LEU A 90 2.83 15.05 -18.43
C LEU A 90 2.95 13.88 -17.42
N ILE A 91 3.30 12.69 -17.91
CA ILE A 91 3.57 11.53 -17.02
C ILE A 91 4.74 11.85 -16.10
N ALA A 92 5.84 12.40 -16.64
CA ALA A 92 7.02 12.74 -15.85
C ALA A 92 6.72 13.80 -14.78
N ALA A 93 5.89 14.79 -15.09
CA ALA A 93 5.49 15.82 -14.13
C ALA A 93 4.66 15.23 -12.98
N GLY A 94 3.67 14.38 -13.28
CA GLY A 94 2.88 13.72 -12.24
C GLY A 94 3.74 12.82 -11.35
N THR A 95 4.54 11.95 -11.96
CA THR A 95 5.39 11.02 -11.19
C THR A 95 6.47 11.73 -10.38
N SER A 96 7.13 12.78 -10.94
CA SER A 96 8.14 13.53 -10.20
C SER A 96 7.58 14.24 -8.98
N PHE A 97 6.36 14.79 -9.06
CA PHE A 97 5.71 15.41 -7.90
C PHE A 97 5.61 14.44 -6.71
N PHE A 98 5.10 13.25 -6.94
CA PHE A 98 4.95 12.26 -5.87
C PHE A 98 6.30 11.72 -5.38
N MET A 99 7.24 11.50 -6.28
CA MET A 99 8.60 11.07 -5.92
C MET A 99 9.32 12.12 -5.06
N ASP A 100 9.20 13.40 -5.40
CA ASP A 100 9.88 14.49 -4.70
C ASP A 100 9.16 14.85 -3.38
N SER A 101 7.83 14.83 -3.35
CA SER A 101 7.02 15.23 -2.19
C SER A 101 6.94 14.15 -1.11
N TYR A 102 6.84 12.88 -1.51
CA TYR A 102 6.60 11.77 -0.58
C TYR A 102 7.71 10.71 -0.59
N GLY A 103 8.69 10.80 -1.49
CA GLY A 103 9.76 9.81 -1.61
C GLY A 103 9.30 8.45 -2.14
N VAL A 104 8.09 8.36 -2.68
CA VAL A 104 7.54 7.11 -3.23
C VAL A 104 8.18 6.76 -4.57
N LEU A 105 8.24 5.47 -4.88
CA LEU A 105 8.74 4.97 -6.17
C LEU A 105 7.57 4.43 -7.00
N VAL A 106 7.45 4.91 -8.26
CA VAL A 106 6.36 4.51 -9.14
C VAL A 106 6.71 3.19 -9.83
N GLU A 107 6.57 2.10 -9.08
CA GLU A 107 6.76 0.74 -9.61
C GLU A 107 5.42 -0.01 -9.72
N LYS A 108 5.47 -1.31 -10.05
CA LYS A 108 4.28 -2.12 -10.36
C LYS A 108 3.23 -2.11 -9.24
N THR A 109 3.66 -2.22 -7.98
CA THR A 109 2.76 -2.19 -6.81
C THR A 109 2.10 -0.83 -6.65
N MET A 110 2.87 0.26 -6.87
CA MET A 110 2.33 1.61 -6.87
C MET A 110 1.34 1.85 -8.03
N ILE A 111 1.58 1.28 -9.21
CA ILE A 111 0.60 1.32 -10.31
C ILE A 111 -0.68 0.60 -9.93
N ALA A 112 -0.58 -0.56 -9.26
CA ALA A 112 -1.76 -1.26 -8.74
C ALA A 112 -2.53 -0.40 -7.74
N ASN A 113 -1.84 0.24 -6.79
CA ASN A 113 -2.45 1.16 -5.84
C ASN A 113 -3.16 2.32 -6.56
N ILE A 114 -2.51 2.97 -7.54
CA ILE A 114 -3.12 4.07 -8.31
C ILE A 114 -4.41 3.62 -9.03
N VAL A 115 -4.41 2.42 -9.61
CA VAL A 115 -5.58 1.89 -10.33
C VAL A 115 -6.71 1.49 -9.38
N GLU A 116 -6.38 1.02 -8.18
CA GLU A 116 -7.32 0.56 -7.16
C GLU A 116 -7.72 1.67 -6.14
N THR A 117 -7.11 2.86 -6.23
CA THR A 117 -7.44 4.06 -5.44
C THR A 117 -8.85 4.56 -5.74
N ASP A 118 -9.65 4.82 -4.72
CA ASP A 118 -10.98 5.40 -4.87
C ASP A 118 -10.95 6.94 -5.02
N MET A 119 -12.12 7.55 -5.30
CA MET A 119 -12.23 8.99 -5.51
C MET A 119 -11.98 9.82 -4.24
N ARG A 120 -12.19 9.25 -3.04
CA ARG A 120 -11.95 9.91 -1.76
C ARG A 120 -10.44 9.99 -1.50
N GLU A 121 -9.77 8.87 -1.61
CA GLU A 121 -8.32 8.76 -1.47
C GLU A 121 -7.58 9.61 -2.52
N ALA A 122 -8.03 9.55 -3.79
CA ALA A 122 -7.50 10.42 -4.84
C ALA A 122 -7.69 11.91 -4.52
N GLY A 123 -8.82 12.29 -3.89
CA GLY A 123 -9.11 13.65 -3.45
C GLY A 123 -8.13 14.18 -2.42
N ASP A 124 -7.67 13.34 -1.48
CA ASP A 124 -6.68 13.70 -0.46
C ASP A 124 -5.30 14.02 -1.07
N LEU A 125 -5.00 13.50 -2.25
CA LEU A 125 -3.76 13.74 -2.99
C LEU A 125 -3.82 14.98 -3.89
N LEU A 126 -5.02 15.50 -4.22
CA LEU A 126 -5.17 16.69 -5.04
C LEU A 126 -4.87 17.95 -4.23
N SER A 127 -3.94 18.76 -4.74
CA SER A 127 -3.50 19.99 -4.07
C SER A 127 -3.17 21.11 -5.05
N TRP A 128 -3.17 22.33 -4.59
CA TRP A 128 -2.68 23.46 -5.37
C TRP A 128 -1.20 23.32 -5.74
N SER A 129 -0.39 22.69 -4.90
CA SER A 129 1.01 22.40 -5.17
C SER A 129 1.15 21.45 -6.36
N LEU A 130 0.38 20.37 -6.40
CA LEU A 130 0.32 19.46 -7.56
C LEU A 130 -0.17 20.21 -8.81
N ALA A 131 -1.22 21.03 -8.70
CA ALA A 131 -1.75 21.78 -9.83
C ALA A 131 -0.72 22.73 -10.44
N TRP A 132 0.00 23.49 -9.61
CA TRP A 132 1.08 24.37 -10.07
C TRP A 132 2.27 23.60 -10.63
N HIS A 133 2.67 22.49 -9.99
CA HIS A 133 3.73 21.63 -10.51
C HIS A 133 3.36 21.09 -11.90
N MET A 134 2.17 20.53 -12.05
CA MET A 134 1.67 20.03 -13.34
C MET A 134 1.58 21.13 -14.40
N LEU A 135 1.13 22.33 -14.03
CA LEU A 135 1.06 23.46 -14.96
C LEU A 135 2.45 23.86 -15.45
N LEU A 136 3.38 24.10 -14.53
CA LEU A 136 4.69 24.69 -14.86
C LEU A 136 5.65 23.68 -15.51
N THR A 137 5.66 22.43 -15.04
CA THR A 137 6.63 21.42 -15.47
C THR A 137 6.06 20.39 -16.46
N GLY A 138 4.73 20.31 -16.57
CA GLY A 138 4.01 19.38 -17.47
C GLY A 138 3.29 20.12 -18.61
N ILE A 139 2.21 20.84 -18.29
CA ILE A 139 1.28 21.41 -19.28
C ILE A 139 1.94 22.48 -20.16
N LEU A 140 2.65 23.45 -19.57
CA LEU A 140 3.34 24.48 -20.33
C LEU A 140 4.44 23.91 -21.23
N PRO A 141 5.34 23.00 -20.77
CA PRO A 141 6.30 22.35 -21.65
C PRO A 141 5.65 21.48 -22.73
N ALA A 142 4.56 20.74 -22.44
CA ALA A 142 3.81 19.98 -23.44
C ALA A 142 3.24 20.91 -24.51
N GLY A 143 2.61 22.02 -24.10
CA GLY A 143 2.11 23.06 -25.01
C GLY A 143 3.23 23.63 -25.89
N PHE A 144 4.37 23.97 -25.29
CA PHE A 144 5.54 24.45 -26.03
C PHE A 144 6.01 23.43 -27.09
N ILE A 145 6.17 22.14 -26.72
CA ILE A 145 6.58 21.07 -27.64
C ILE A 145 5.62 20.99 -28.84
N LEU A 146 4.32 21.13 -28.61
CA LEU A 146 3.32 21.07 -29.68
C LEU A 146 3.41 22.26 -30.63
N THR A 147 3.91 23.43 -30.20
CA THR A 147 4.08 24.62 -31.07
C THR A 147 5.36 24.59 -31.91
N VAL A 148 6.39 23.83 -31.53
CA VAL A 148 7.66 23.71 -32.25
C VAL A 148 7.46 23.21 -33.68
N THR A 149 8.07 23.90 -34.65
CA THR A 149 8.09 23.44 -36.06
C THR A 149 9.26 22.49 -36.28
N LEU A 150 9.00 21.29 -36.79
CA LEU A 150 10.05 20.31 -37.06
C LEU A 150 10.65 20.52 -38.45
N THR A 151 11.94 20.83 -38.50
CA THR A 151 12.71 20.92 -39.73
C THR A 151 13.22 19.55 -40.17
N ARG A 152 13.34 19.33 -41.48
CA ARG A 152 13.87 18.09 -42.05
C ARG A 152 14.88 18.40 -43.12
N HIS A 153 15.85 17.53 -43.21
CA HIS A 153 16.79 17.51 -44.31
C HIS A 153 16.37 16.47 -45.36
N GLY A 154 17.07 16.48 -46.53
CA GLY A 154 16.89 15.41 -47.51
C GLY A 154 17.24 14.03 -46.91
N TRP A 155 16.59 12.98 -47.40
CA TRP A 155 16.61 11.64 -46.79
C TRP A 155 18.02 11.09 -46.48
N LYS A 156 19.03 11.38 -47.36
CA LYS A 156 20.45 10.94 -47.16
C LYS A 156 21.07 11.60 -45.92
N ARG A 157 20.88 12.92 -45.77
CA ARG A 157 21.39 13.69 -44.63
C ARG A 157 20.67 13.29 -43.35
N GLU A 158 19.36 13.09 -43.43
CA GLU A 158 18.56 12.62 -42.32
C GLU A 158 19.00 11.25 -41.81
N ALA A 159 19.24 10.30 -42.75
CA ALA A 159 19.77 8.98 -42.42
C ALA A 159 21.15 9.07 -41.76
N LEU A 160 22.05 9.90 -42.33
CA LEU A 160 23.40 10.08 -41.77
C LEU A 160 23.34 10.68 -40.33
N LEU A 161 22.49 11.66 -40.09
CA LEU A 161 22.33 12.27 -38.77
C LEU A 161 21.80 11.25 -37.75
N ARG A 162 20.82 10.41 -38.14
CA ARG A 162 20.25 9.39 -37.25
C ARG A 162 21.26 8.26 -36.97
N ILE A 163 21.96 7.77 -38.00
CA ILE A 163 23.03 6.78 -37.82
C ILE A 163 24.14 7.36 -36.94
N GLY A 164 24.55 8.60 -37.18
CA GLY A 164 25.55 9.29 -36.37
C GLY A 164 25.13 9.47 -34.91
N ALA A 165 23.88 9.83 -34.65
CA ALA A 165 23.33 9.95 -33.30
C ALA A 165 23.27 8.58 -32.60
N LEU A 166 22.85 7.54 -33.31
CA LEU A 166 22.77 6.17 -32.77
C LEU A 166 24.18 5.62 -32.47
N THR A 167 25.11 5.69 -33.42
CA THR A 167 26.49 5.25 -33.21
C THR A 167 27.21 6.05 -32.14
N GLY A 168 26.99 7.37 -32.07
CA GLY A 168 27.51 8.22 -31.00
C GLY A 168 26.95 7.83 -29.60
N SER A 169 25.68 7.50 -29.52
CA SER A 169 25.05 7.01 -28.27
C SER A 169 25.67 5.68 -27.83
N VAL A 170 25.82 4.72 -28.75
CA VAL A 170 26.42 3.41 -28.46
C VAL A 170 27.91 3.58 -28.08
N ALA A 171 28.64 4.43 -28.78
CA ALA A 171 30.04 4.72 -28.47
C ALA A 171 30.19 5.36 -27.08
N ALA A 172 29.32 6.29 -26.72
CA ALA A 172 29.32 6.91 -25.40
C ALA A 172 29.12 5.86 -24.29
N VAL A 173 28.12 4.98 -24.43
CA VAL A 173 27.89 3.87 -23.48
C VAL A 173 29.07 2.92 -23.43
N GLY A 174 29.66 2.58 -24.57
CA GLY A 174 30.87 1.73 -24.67
C GLY A 174 32.08 2.34 -23.95
N LEU A 175 32.32 3.63 -24.11
CA LEU A 175 33.37 4.36 -23.38
C LEU A 175 33.10 4.40 -21.86
N ILE A 176 31.88 4.68 -21.47
CA ILE A 176 31.49 4.65 -20.06
C ILE A 176 31.75 3.25 -19.49
N ALA A 177 31.31 2.20 -20.17
CA ALA A 177 31.55 0.82 -19.73
C ALA A 177 33.02 0.50 -19.63
N LEU A 178 33.86 0.97 -20.57
CA LEU A 178 35.29 0.73 -20.55
C LEU A 178 36.00 1.34 -19.33
N PHE A 179 35.62 2.58 -18.95
CA PHE A 179 36.31 3.32 -17.88
C PHE A 179 35.68 3.17 -16.50
N PHE A 180 34.37 2.92 -16.41
CA PHE A 180 33.62 3.00 -15.16
C PHE A 180 32.79 1.73 -14.84
N PHE A 181 33.04 0.60 -15.51
CA PHE A 181 32.27 -0.64 -15.33
C PHE A 181 32.16 -1.06 -13.88
N GLN A 182 33.26 -0.99 -13.12
CA GLN A 182 33.29 -1.41 -11.72
C GLN A 182 32.44 -0.48 -10.84
N ASP A 183 32.48 0.82 -11.08
CA ASP A 183 31.70 1.83 -10.34
C ASP A 183 30.21 1.64 -10.60
N TYR A 184 29.81 1.44 -11.86
CA TYR A 184 28.41 1.15 -12.22
C TYR A 184 27.94 -0.17 -11.63
N ALA A 185 28.76 -1.21 -11.66
CA ALA A 185 28.43 -2.50 -11.08
C ALA A 185 28.27 -2.40 -9.55
N SER A 186 29.14 -1.63 -8.90
CA SER A 186 29.06 -1.35 -7.47
C SER A 186 27.79 -0.54 -7.12
N LEU A 187 27.55 0.56 -7.86
CA LEU A 187 26.37 1.41 -7.66
C LEU A 187 25.08 0.58 -7.83
N ALA A 188 24.95 -0.16 -8.92
CA ALA A 188 23.77 -0.96 -9.22
C ALA A 188 23.52 -2.10 -8.23
N ARG A 189 24.58 -2.71 -7.69
CA ARG A 189 24.50 -3.81 -6.71
C ARG A 189 24.12 -3.30 -5.34
N ASN A 190 24.74 -2.21 -4.90
CA ASN A 190 24.62 -1.71 -3.54
C ASN A 190 23.42 -0.76 -3.37
N ASN A 191 22.93 -0.15 -4.46
CA ASN A 191 21.86 0.86 -4.43
C ASN A 191 20.75 0.48 -5.43
N ARG A 192 20.08 -0.62 -5.14
CA ARG A 192 19.03 -1.18 -6.02
C ARG A 192 17.86 -0.23 -6.26
N GLN A 193 17.61 0.70 -5.34
CA GLN A 193 16.56 1.71 -5.44
C GLN A 193 16.77 2.67 -6.61
N ILE A 194 18.01 3.00 -6.99
CA ILE A 194 18.32 3.96 -8.06
C ILE A 194 17.67 3.57 -9.39
N ARG A 195 17.60 2.28 -9.70
CA ARG A 195 16.95 1.80 -10.94
C ARG A 195 15.46 2.13 -11.02
N HIS A 196 14.80 2.30 -9.86
CA HIS A 196 13.39 2.63 -9.78
C HIS A 196 13.10 4.14 -9.79
N MET A 197 14.15 4.97 -9.85
CA MET A 197 14.04 6.44 -9.80
C MET A 197 14.11 7.12 -11.16
N VAL A 198 14.39 6.39 -12.25
CA VAL A 198 14.55 6.99 -13.59
C VAL A 198 13.19 7.33 -14.20
N ASN A 199 12.80 8.58 -14.07
CA ASN A 199 11.51 9.10 -14.53
C ASN A 199 11.60 9.63 -15.98
N PRO A 200 10.64 9.30 -16.89
CA PRO A 200 9.45 8.49 -16.72
C PRO A 200 9.62 7.00 -17.06
N VAL A 201 10.83 6.52 -17.28
CA VAL A 201 11.10 5.15 -17.78
C VAL A 201 10.51 4.09 -16.84
N THR A 202 10.76 4.26 -15.53
CA THR A 202 10.27 3.28 -14.53
C THR A 202 8.74 3.26 -14.47
N ALA A 203 8.09 4.41 -14.48
CA ALA A 203 6.63 4.49 -14.45
C ALA A 203 6.01 3.81 -15.68
N LEU A 204 6.56 4.05 -16.88
CA LEU A 204 6.10 3.42 -18.12
C LEU A 204 6.32 1.90 -18.12
N TYR A 205 7.50 1.47 -17.68
CA TYR A 205 7.82 0.04 -17.53
C TYR A 205 6.85 -0.62 -16.56
N SER A 206 6.65 -0.04 -15.39
CA SER A 206 5.76 -0.54 -14.34
C SER A 206 4.30 -0.62 -14.80
N ALA A 207 3.82 0.42 -15.47
CA ALA A 207 2.48 0.43 -16.07
C ALA A 207 2.32 -0.65 -17.15
N THR A 208 3.34 -0.86 -17.97
CA THR A 208 3.33 -1.90 -19.01
C THR A 208 3.34 -3.30 -18.38
N VAL A 209 4.19 -3.54 -17.39
CA VAL A 209 4.24 -4.83 -16.67
C VAL A 209 2.92 -5.10 -15.95
N TYR A 210 2.32 -4.09 -15.33
CA TYR A 210 1.01 -4.21 -14.70
C TYR A 210 -0.07 -4.55 -15.73
N ALA A 211 -0.17 -3.80 -16.84
CA ALA A 211 -1.20 -3.99 -17.86
C ALA A 211 -1.09 -5.33 -18.61
N LEU A 212 0.12 -5.83 -18.84
CA LEU A 212 0.37 -7.11 -19.50
C LEU A 212 0.40 -8.30 -18.53
N GLY A 213 0.52 -8.04 -17.23
CA GLY A 213 0.56 -9.04 -16.17
C GLY A 213 -0.80 -9.70 -15.93
N THR A 214 -0.76 -10.85 -15.27
CA THR A 214 -1.97 -11.58 -14.85
C THR A 214 -2.72 -10.87 -13.71
N ASP A 215 -2.04 -9.97 -12.99
CA ASP A 215 -2.58 -9.29 -11.81
C ASP A 215 -3.68 -8.26 -12.15
N SER A 216 -3.63 -7.70 -13.37
CA SER A 216 -4.63 -6.73 -13.86
C SER A 216 -5.86 -7.39 -14.50
N ARG A 217 -5.83 -8.71 -14.72
CA ARG A 217 -6.93 -9.44 -15.35
C ARG A 217 -7.84 -10.05 -14.31
N ALA A 218 -9.15 -9.84 -14.48
CA ALA A 218 -10.13 -10.64 -13.74
C ALA A 218 -9.95 -12.12 -14.08
N PRO A 219 -10.06 -13.03 -13.10
CA PRO A 219 -10.00 -14.46 -13.36
C PRO A 219 -11.05 -14.88 -14.40
N ALA A 220 -10.65 -15.69 -15.36
CA ALA A 220 -11.56 -16.22 -16.38
C ALA A 220 -12.33 -17.44 -15.82
N GLY A 221 -13.25 -17.24 -14.87
CA GLY A 221 -14.06 -18.31 -14.28
C GLY A 221 -14.14 -18.25 -12.76
N PRO A 222 -14.78 -19.25 -12.13
CA PRO A 222 -14.84 -19.33 -10.68
C PRO A 222 -13.42 -19.55 -10.11
N PRO A 223 -13.15 -19.06 -8.89
CA PRO A 223 -11.85 -19.24 -8.26
C PRO A 223 -11.54 -20.73 -8.04
N ALA A 224 -10.28 -21.08 -8.20
CA ALA A 224 -9.82 -22.43 -7.94
C ALA A 224 -9.99 -22.77 -6.44
N PRO A 225 -10.55 -23.93 -6.08
CA PRO A 225 -10.66 -24.34 -4.70
C PRO A 225 -9.27 -24.51 -4.07
N ILE A 226 -9.11 -24.00 -2.84
CA ILE A 226 -7.86 -24.11 -2.07
C ILE A 226 -7.87 -25.29 -1.11
N ALA A 227 -9.03 -25.90 -0.91
CA ALA A 227 -9.21 -27.08 -0.08
C ALA A 227 -10.22 -28.04 -0.70
N ARG A 228 -10.01 -29.35 -0.49
CA ARG A 228 -10.92 -30.43 -0.92
C ARG A 228 -11.93 -30.77 0.16
N LEU A 229 -11.52 -30.67 1.41
CA LEU A 229 -12.33 -31.00 2.59
C LEU A 229 -12.41 -29.75 3.46
N VAL A 230 -13.61 -29.41 3.91
CA VAL A 230 -13.86 -28.32 4.86
C VAL A 230 -15.00 -28.77 5.77
N SER A 231 -14.73 -28.85 7.06
CA SER A 231 -15.73 -29.21 8.09
C SER A 231 -15.41 -28.50 9.39
N LEU A 232 -16.40 -28.43 10.27
CA LEU A 232 -16.20 -27.99 11.65
C LEU A 232 -15.69 -29.14 12.49
N GLY A 233 -14.70 -28.86 13.34
CA GLY A 233 -14.11 -29.84 14.26
C GLY A 233 -15.01 -30.19 15.45
N ASP A 234 -14.47 -30.99 16.36
CA ASP A 234 -15.23 -31.53 17.49
C ASP A 234 -15.65 -30.46 18.52
N GLY A 235 -14.96 -29.36 18.61
CA GLY A 235 -15.33 -28.21 19.45
C GLY A 235 -16.73 -27.65 19.15
N TRP A 236 -17.22 -27.87 17.93
CA TRP A 236 -18.56 -27.46 17.48
C TRP A 236 -19.68 -28.43 17.84
N LYS A 237 -19.36 -29.62 18.25
CA LYS A 237 -20.33 -30.71 18.56
C LYS A 237 -20.81 -30.70 20.01
N THR A 238 -20.38 -29.72 20.82
CA THR A 238 -20.80 -29.60 22.23
C THR A 238 -22.28 -29.22 22.31
N PRO A 239 -23.13 -29.97 23.03
CA PRO A 239 -24.52 -29.62 23.24
C PRO A 239 -24.64 -28.28 24.00
N ASP A 240 -25.71 -27.56 23.75
CA ASP A 240 -26.07 -26.31 24.45
C ASP A 240 -24.99 -25.22 24.44
N ARG A 241 -24.11 -25.24 23.43
CA ARG A 241 -23.10 -24.19 23.25
C ARG A 241 -23.74 -22.84 22.86
N LYS A 242 -23.15 -21.76 23.32
CA LYS A 242 -23.51 -20.42 22.85
C LYS A 242 -23.11 -20.24 21.38
N PRO A 243 -23.80 -19.39 20.60
CA PRO A 243 -23.29 -18.98 19.30
C PRO A 243 -21.93 -18.29 19.45
N MET A 244 -21.15 -18.27 18.39
CA MET A 244 -19.84 -17.61 18.35
C MET A 244 -19.94 -16.29 17.59
N LEU A 245 -19.31 -15.24 18.13
CA LEU A 245 -19.04 -13.99 17.41
C LEU A 245 -17.53 -13.74 17.37
N PHE A 246 -16.93 -14.03 16.22
CA PHE A 246 -15.51 -13.75 15.99
C PHE A 246 -15.36 -12.47 15.16
N VAL A 247 -14.59 -11.51 15.66
CA VAL A 247 -14.31 -10.27 14.96
C VAL A 247 -12.86 -10.23 14.50
N PHE A 248 -12.66 -10.14 13.19
CA PHE A 248 -11.37 -9.86 12.60
C PHE A 248 -11.31 -8.37 12.23
N VAL A 249 -10.49 -7.59 12.93
CA VAL A 249 -10.28 -6.18 12.59
C VAL A 249 -9.05 -6.07 11.71
N LEU A 250 -9.28 -5.75 10.45
CA LEU A 250 -8.24 -5.43 9.49
C LEU A 250 -7.92 -3.93 9.60
N GLY A 251 -6.80 -3.65 10.28
CA GLY A 251 -6.29 -2.29 10.44
C GLY A 251 -5.60 -1.80 9.17
N GLU A 252 -5.48 -0.51 9.04
CA GLU A 252 -4.88 0.17 7.90
C GLU A 252 -3.72 1.05 8.35
N THR A 253 -2.55 0.85 7.73
CA THR A 253 -1.39 1.74 7.82
C THR A 253 -0.88 1.96 9.26
N ALA A 254 -1.13 1.03 10.19
CA ALA A 254 -0.64 1.15 11.56
C ALA A 254 0.71 0.46 11.73
N ARG A 255 1.73 1.21 12.17
CA ARG A 255 3.07 0.68 12.42
C ARG A 255 3.28 0.31 13.89
N ALA A 256 3.90 -0.84 14.17
CA ALA A 256 4.17 -1.32 15.52
C ALA A 256 5.00 -0.33 16.35
N ALA A 257 5.90 0.42 15.68
CA ALA A 257 6.78 1.40 16.31
C ALA A 257 6.07 2.56 17.03
N ASN A 258 4.78 2.82 16.70
CA ASN A 258 3.98 3.87 17.34
C ASN A 258 2.90 3.32 18.30
N PHE A 259 2.95 2.01 18.62
CA PHE A 259 2.09 1.41 19.64
C PHE A 259 2.77 1.40 21.01
N SER A 260 2.18 2.09 22.00
CA SER A 260 2.71 2.09 23.37
C SER A 260 2.66 0.71 24.02
N LEU A 261 1.77 -0.18 23.61
CA LEU A 261 1.73 -1.59 24.01
C LEU A 261 2.98 -2.38 23.55
N ASN A 262 3.66 -1.90 22.52
CA ASN A 262 4.90 -2.47 21.97
C ASN A 262 6.16 -1.69 22.40
N GLY A 263 6.04 -0.78 23.38
CA GLY A 263 7.17 -0.05 23.95
C GLY A 263 7.39 1.37 23.40
N TYR A 264 6.48 1.90 22.59
CA TYR A 264 6.55 3.30 22.19
C TYR A 264 6.39 4.24 23.38
N ALA A 265 7.24 5.28 23.45
CA ALA A 265 7.32 6.15 24.63
C ALA A 265 6.07 7.03 24.85
N ARG A 266 5.32 7.32 23.80
CA ARG A 266 4.08 8.11 23.89
C ARG A 266 2.88 7.20 24.19
N PRO A 267 1.94 7.62 25.04
CA PRO A 267 0.75 6.81 25.39
C PRO A 267 -0.29 6.82 24.25
N THR A 268 -0.03 6.07 23.20
CA THR A 268 -0.90 5.95 22.02
C THR A 268 -1.97 4.86 22.16
N ASN A 269 -1.84 3.96 23.16
CA ASN A 269 -2.81 2.89 23.42
C ASN A 269 -3.28 2.91 24.89
N PRO A 270 -3.80 4.03 25.42
CA PRO A 270 -4.18 4.14 26.83
C PRO A 270 -5.40 3.31 27.20
N GLU A 271 -6.37 3.12 26.29
CA GLU A 271 -7.58 2.35 26.55
C GLU A 271 -7.34 0.84 26.48
N LEU A 272 -6.68 0.36 25.44
CA LEU A 272 -6.29 -1.05 25.32
C LEU A 272 -5.37 -1.52 26.45
N ALA A 273 -4.51 -0.63 26.98
CA ALA A 273 -3.65 -0.95 28.12
C ALA A 273 -4.44 -1.27 29.40
N THR A 274 -5.71 -0.89 29.50
CA THR A 274 -6.59 -1.22 30.63
C THR A 274 -7.36 -2.52 30.44
N LEU A 275 -7.33 -3.12 29.23
CA LEU A 275 -8.06 -4.32 28.87
C LEU A 275 -7.15 -5.55 28.88
N PRO A 276 -7.69 -6.76 29.08
CA PRO A 276 -6.89 -8.00 29.09
C PRO A 276 -6.53 -8.45 27.66
N VAL A 277 -5.84 -7.58 26.92
CA VAL A 277 -5.38 -7.86 25.56
C VAL A 277 -3.95 -8.45 25.55
N VAL A 278 -3.64 -9.23 24.51
CA VAL A 278 -2.28 -9.61 24.15
C VAL A 278 -1.86 -8.83 22.93
N SER A 279 -0.81 -8.01 23.04
CA SER A 279 -0.17 -7.30 21.93
C SER A 279 1.10 -8.05 21.51
N PHE A 280 1.11 -8.56 20.27
CA PHE A 280 2.30 -9.22 19.70
C PHE A 280 3.25 -8.16 19.16
N THR A 281 4.53 -8.27 19.54
CA THR A 281 5.51 -7.22 19.30
C THR A 281 6.28 -7.37 18.00
N GLU A 282 6.36 -8.59 17.43
CA GLU A 282 7.21 -8.91 16.29
C GLU A 282 6.37 -9.52 15.16
N VAL A 283 5.59 -8.69 14.44
CA VAL A 283 4.73 -9.15 13.34
C VAL A 283 5.11 -8.48 12.03
N ALA A 284 5.51 -9.27 11.03
CA ALA A 284 5.85 -8.78 9.70
C ALA A 284 4.64 -8.79 8.76
N SER A 285 4.43 -7.70 8.04
CA SER A 285 3.40 -7.66 6.99
C SER A 285 3.80 -8.44 5.74
N CYS A 286 2.83 -8.88 4.96
CA CYS A 286 3.05 -9.53 3.68
C CYS A 286 3.48 -8.54 2.58
N GLY A 287 2.98 -7.33 2.62
CA GLY A 287 3.27 -6.26 1.68
C GLY A 287 3.50 -4.94 2.37
N THR A 288 3.71 -3.92 1.61
CA THR A 288 3.85 -2.52 2.04
C THR A 288 2.69 -1.66 1.55
N SER A 289 1.62 -2.28 1.08
CA SER A 289 0.41 -1.61 0.60
C SER A 289 -0.81 -2.52 0.76
N THR A 290 -1.98 -1.93 0.89
CA THR A 290 -3.28 -2.60 1.02
C THR A 290 -3.55 -3.56 -0.14
N ALA A 291 -3.25 -3.14 -1.38
CA ALA A 291 -3.45 -3.96 -2.58
C ALA A 291 -2.64 -5.27 -2.58
N GLU A 292 -1.50 -5.32 -1.87
CA GLU A 292 -0.66 -6.51 -1.72
C GLU A 292 -1.02 -7.27 -0.43
N SER A 293 -1.10 -6.57 0.71
CA SER A 293 -1.23 -7.19 2.02
C SER A 293 -2.60 -7.82 2.27
N VAL A 294 -3.69 -7.13 1.92
CA VAL A 294 -5.04 -7.62 2.23
C VAL A 294 -5.33 -8.97 1.56
N PRO A 295 -5.16 -9.15 0.24
CA PRO A 295 -5.37 -10.46 -0.36
C PRO A 295 -4.38 -11.53 0.14
N CYS A 296 -3.17 -11.13 0.57
CA CYS A 296 -2.17 -12.04 1.11
C CYS A 296 -2.58 -12.58 2.49
N ILE A 297 -3.07 -11.74 3.40
CA ILE A 297 -3.53 -12.11 4.74
C ILE A 297 -4.59 -13.23 4.67
N PHE A 298 -5.50 -13.16 3.70
CA PHE A 298 -6.57 -14.12 3.53
C PHE A 298 -6.21 -15.30 2.63
N SER A 299 -4.97 -15.38 2.13
CA SER A 299 -4.47 -16.43 1.24
C SER A 299 -3.67 -17.49 2.00
N PRO A 300 -3.73 -18.79 1.63
CA PRO A 300 -2.86 -19.83 2.17
C PRO A 300 -1.42 -19.79 1.62
N LEU A 301 -1.14 -18.91 0.66
CA LEU A 301 0.13 -18.92 -0.09
C LEU A 301 1.32 -18.43 0.74
N GLY A 302 1.09 -17.51 1.67
CA GLY A 302 2.18 -16.79 2.35
C GLY A 302 3.00 -15.91 1.37
N ARG A 303 3.80 -15.02 1.93
CA ARG A 303 4.55 -14.00 1.17
C ARG A 303 5.46 -14.59 0.09
N SER A 304 6.14 -15.70 0.35
CA SER A 304 7.13 -16.28 -0.58
C SER A 304 6.50 -16.75 -1.90
N ASP A 305 5.29 -17.27 -1.83
CA ASP A 305 4.57 -17.87 -2.96
C ASP A 305 3.43 -17.00 -3.48
N TYR A 306 3.15 -15.91 -2.77
CA TYR A 306 2.08 -14.98 -3.08
C TYR A 306 2.32 -14.24 -4.39
N SER A 307 1.27 -14.10 -5.17
CA SER A 307 1.13 -13.03 -6.17
C SER A 307 -0.33 -12.61 -6.25
N PRO A 308 -0.64 -11.33 -6.56
CA PRO A 308 -2.02 -10.85 -6.68
C PRO A 308 -2.86 -11.69 -7.66
N GLY A 309 -2.27 -12.10 -8.78
CA GLY A 309 -2.95 -12.93 -9.78
C GLY A 309 -3.33 -14.32 -9.26
N LYS A 310 -2.44 -14.98 -8.48
CA LYS A 310 -2.74 -16.27 -7.85
C LYS A 310 -3.84 -16.12 -6.81
N ALA A 311 -3.76 -15.10 -5.95
CA ALA A 311 -4.75 -14.86 -4.90
C ALA A 311 -6.14 -14.58 -5.50
N LYS A 312 -6.23 -13.71 -6.51
CA LYS A 312 -7.49 -13.41 -7.22
C LYS A 312 -8.09 -14.62 -7.96
N ALA A 313 -7.24 -15.56 -8.41
CA ALA A 313 -7.66 -16.76 -9.12
C ALA A 313 -8.06 -17.94 -8.21
N SER A 314 -7.88 -17.82 -6.90
CA SER A 314 -8.14 -18.86 -5.91
C SER A 314 -9.21 -18.42 -4.91
N GLU A 315 -9.81 -19.40 -4.24
CA GLU A 315 -10.57 -19.16 -3.01
C GLU A 315 -9.66 -18.55 -1.93
N ASN A 316 -10.26 -17.97 -0.91
CA ASN A 316 -9.55 -17.39 0.23
C ASN A 316 -10.12 -17.92 1.57
N LEU A 317 -9.60 -17.44 2.68
CA LEU A 317 -10.03 -17.83 4.03
C LEU A 317 -11.55 -17.72 4.22
N LEU A 318 -12.17 -16.64 3.75
CA LEU A 318 -13.61 -16.39 3.97
C LEU A 318 -14.49 -17.41 3.22
N ASP A 319 -14.03 -17.89 2.06
CA ASP A 319 -14.71 -18.99 1.35
C ASP A 319 -14.70 -20.29 2.18
N LEU A 320 -13.58 -20.61 2.86
CA LEU A 320 -13.49 -21.77 3.73
C LEU A 320 -14.38 -21.62 4.97
N VAL A 321 -14.42 -20.42 5.55
CA VAL A 321 -15.30 -20.11 6.70
C VAL A 321 -16.77 -20.33 6.33
N GLN A 322 -17.21 -19.84 5.16
CA GLN A 322 -18.58 -20.07 4.68
C GLN A 322 -18.85 -21.54 4.34
N LYS A 323 -17.89 -22.23 3.71
CA LYS A 323 -18.02 -23.67 3.40
C LYS A 323 -18.12 -24.52 4.68
N ALA A 324 -17.49 -24.10 5.76
CA ALA A 324 -17.63 -24.74 7.07
C ALA A 324 -19.02 -24.49 7.69
N GLY A 325 -19.85 -23.61 7.14
CA GLY A 325 -21.22 -23.34 7.60
C GLY A 325 -21.34 -22.16 8.56
N LEU A 326 -20.30 -21.35 8.70
CA LEU A 326 -20.31 -20.11 9.49
C LEU A 326 -20.80 -18.93 8.63
N ASP A 327 -21.56 -18.02 9.25
CA ASP A 327 -21.91 -16.77 8.60
C ASP A 327 -20.72 -15.83 8.57
N VAL A 328 -20.56 -15.09 7.46
CA VAL A 328 -19.49 -14.09 7.30
C VAL A 328 -20.10 -12.78 6.87
N VAL A 329 -19.68 -11.70 7.52
CA VAL A 329 -20.06 -10.32 7.16
C VAL A 329 -18.81 -9.47 7.05
N TRP A 330 -18.65 -8.75 5.95
CA TRP A 330 -17.59 -7.77 5.76
C TRP A 330 -18.15 -6.35 5.88
N LEU A 331 -17.65 -5.59 6.84
CA LEU A 331 -17.97 -4.18 7.04
C LEU A 331 -16.80 -3.33 6.55
N GLU A 332 -17.06 -2.53 5.51
CA GLU A 332 -16.03 -1.83 4.74
C GLU A 332 -16.07 -0.32 5.00
N ASN A 333 -15.00 0.24 5.57
CA ASN A 333 -14.81 1.69 5.71
C ASN A 333 -13.55 2.21 5.00
N ASN A 334 -12.86 1.35 4.26
CA ASN A 334 -11.65 1.69 3.51
C ASN A 334 -11.95 1.85 2.00
N SER A 335 -10.94 1.68 1.15
CA SER A 335 -11.01 1.76 -0.33
C SER A 335 -11.33 0.43 -1.00
N GLY A 336 -12.08 -0.46 -0.30
CA GLY A 336 -12.52 -1.75 -0.79
C GLY A 336 -11.60 -2.91 -0.42
N CYS A 337 -12.17 -4.12 -0.42
CA CYS A 337 -11.54 -5.34 0.07
C CYS A 337 -10.53 -6.00 -0.88
N LYS A 338 -10.13 -5.34 -1.94
CA LYS A 338 -9.16 -5.85 -2.94
C LYS A 338 -9.51 -7.24 -3.50
N GLY A 339 -10.81 -7.54 -3.57
CA GLY A 339 -11.36 -8.80 -4.10
C GLY A 339 -11.59 -9.90 -3.05
N VAL A 340 -11.13 -9.74 -1.82
CA VAL A 340 -11.28 -10.74 -0.75
C VAL A 340 -12.73 -10.98 -0.38
N CYS A 341 -13.52 -9.92 -0.27
CA CYS A 341 -14.93 -9.99 0.12
C CYS A 341 -15.91 -10.24 -1.04
N ALA A 342 -15.42 -10.47 -2.25
CA ALA A 342 -16.27 -10.56 -3.45
C ALA A 342 -17.38 -11.65 -3.38
N ARG A 343 -17.25 -12.61 -2.46
CA ARG A 343 -18.16 -13.77 -2.32
C ARG A 343 -18.85 -13.84 -0.96
N VAL A 344 -18.69 -12.81 -0.14
CA VAL A 344 -19.34 -12.72 1.17
C VAL A 344 -20.25 -11.48 1.24
N PRO A 345 -21.31 -11.50 2.08
CA PRO A 345 -22.09 -10.32 2.37
C PRO A 345 -21.23 -9.16 2.82
N THR A 346 -21.34 -8.02 2.12
CA THR A 346 -20.51 -6.84 2.35
C THR A 346 -21.39 -5.60 2.49
N GLU A 347 -21.15 -4.83 3.56
CA GLU A 347 -21.74 -3.51 3.76
C GLU A 347 -20.64 -2.45 3.64
N THR A 348 -20.76 -1.56 2.65
CA THR A 348 -19.84 -0.44 2.46
C THR A 348 -20.38 0.79 3.19
N LEU A 349 -19.61 1.28 4.17
CA LEU A 349 -20.00 2.38 5.07
C LEU A 349 -19.56 3.75 4.55
N ALA A 350 -18.56 3.81 3.69
CA ALA A 350 -17.99 5.03 3.13
C ALA A 350 -18.88 5.70 2.05
N ILE A 351 -20.21 5.73 2.23
CA ILE A 351 -21.13 6.30 1.25
C ILE A 351 -21.27 7.80 1.48
N ARG A 352 -21.06 8.60 0.43
CA ARG A 352 -21.08 10.07 0.43
C ARG A 352 -22.43 10.71 0.81
N ASP A 353 -23.52 9.95 0.79
CA ASP A 353 -24.88 10.44 1.04
C ASP A 353 -25.37 10.15 2.48
N ALA A 354 -24.48 9.72 3.36
CA ALA A 354 -24.81 9.37 4.74
C ALA A 354 -24.81 10.58 5.70
N ALA A 355 -25.34 11.73 5.27
CA ALA A 355 -25.42 12.94 6.11
C ALA A 355 -26.22 12.73 7.43
N ASP A 356 -27.03 11.66 7.50
CA ASP A 356 -27.80 11.27 8.68
C ASP A 356 -27.14 10.16 9.53
N GLU A 357 -25.97 9.63 9.08
CA GLU A 357 -25.25 8.60 9.82
C GLU A 357 -24.33 9.22 10.87
N PRO A 358 -24.37 8.75 12.13
CA PRO A 358 -23.41 9.19 13.14
C PRO A 358 -21.99 8.85 12.69
N PHE A 359 -21.04 9.70 13.04
CA PHE A 359 -19.61 9.57 12.68
C PHE A 359 -19.26 9.77 11.20
N CYS A 360 -20.18 10.30 10.38
CA CYS A 360 -19.91 10.62 8.97
C CYS A 360 -20.03 12.12 8.71
N ASP A 361 -19.26 12.61 7.73
CA ASP A 361 -19.35 13.96 7.17
C ASP A 361 -19.17 13.94 5.65
N SER A 362 -19.03 15.10 5.01
CA SER A 362 -18.83 15.21 3.56
C SER A 362 -17.51 14.60 3.07
N GLU A 363 -16.57 14.31 3.96
CA GLU A 363 -15.25 13.76 3.64
C GLU A 363 -15.15 12.25 3.88
N GLY A 364 -16.12 11.66 4.60
CA GLY A 364 -16.21 10.23 4.83
C GLY A 364 -16.69 9.86 6.23
N CYS A 365 -16.53 8.61 6.61
CA CYS A 365 -16.96 8.10 7.91
C CYS A 365 -15.74 7.75 8.78
N MET A 366 -15.86 8.02 10.08
CA MET A 366 -14.90 7.60 11.10
C MET A 366 -15.10 6.11 11.44
N ASP A 367 -14.04 5.42 11.83
CA ASP A 367 -14.07 3.97 12.11
C ASP A 367 -14.98 3.56 13.27
N MET A 368 -15.42 4.51 14.12
CA MET A 368 -16.45 4.24 15.12
C MET A 368 -17.79 3.78 14.52
N LEU A 369 -18.06 4.09 13.24
CA LEU A 369 -19.22 3.55 12.55
C LEU A 369 -19.15 2.03 12.39
N LEU A 370 -17.96 1.46 12.20
CA LEU A 370 -17.76 0.00 12.20
C LEU A 370 -18.18 -0.63 13.53
N VAL A 371 -17.87 0.03 14.64
CA VAL A 371 -18.27 -0.42 15.99
C VAL A 371 -19.80 -0.35 16.17
N GLU A 372 -20.45 0.70 15.66
CA GLU A 372 -21.92 0.78 15.68
C GLU A 372 -22.57 -0.36 14.84
N ARG A 373 -22.00 -0.68 13.70
CA ARG A 373 -22.48 -1.82 12.91
C ARG A 373 -22.21 -3.16 13.62
N LEU A 374 -21.04 -3.32 14.24
CA LEU A 374 -20.74 -4.50 15.06
C LEU A 374 -21.75 -4.66 16.21
N ARG A 375 -22.13 -3.58 16.89
CA ARG A 375 -23.15 -3.60 17.97
C ARG A 375 -24.50 -4.10 17.45
N ARG A 376 -24.91 -3.71 16.25
CA ARG A 376 -26.13 -4.22 15.60
C ARG A 376 -26.01 -5.71 15.28
N VAL A 377 -24.90 -6.16 14.71
CA VAL A 377 -24.66 -7.58 14.44
C VAL A 377 -24.72 -8.38 15.74
N ALA A 378 -24.02 -7.94 16.79
CA ALA A 378 -24.01 -8.63 18.10
C ALA A 378 -25.40 -8.74 18.72
N ALA A 379 -26.27 -7.75 18.49
CA ALA A 379 -27.64 -7.74 19.02
C ALA A 379 -28.62 -8.60 18.22
N THR A 380 -28.33 -8.90 16.96
CA THR A 380 -29.30 -9.57 16.04
C THR A 380 -28.82 -10.94 15.54
N MET A 381 -27.57 -11.33 15.81
CA MET A 381 -27.03 -12.61 15.35
C MET A 381 -27.72 -13.79 16.05
N GLU A 382 -28.10 -14.79 15.27
CA GLU A 382 -28.68 -16.04 15.76
C GLU A 382 -27.76 -17.25 15.53
N ARG A 383 -26.73 -17.07 14.70
CA ARG A 383 -25.82 -18.13 14.26
C ARG A 383 -24.37 -17.72 14.50
N ASP A 384 -23.49 -18.72 14.41
CA ASP A 384 -22.05 -18.52 14.48
C ASP A 384 -21.60 -17.60 13.37
N THR A 385 -21.03 -16.44 13.73
CA THR A 385 -20.76 -15.34 12.80
C THR A 385 -19.30 -14.89 12.91
N VAL A 386 -18.65 -14.72 11.77
CA VAL A 386 -17.37 -14.05 11.62
C VAL A 386 -17.62 -12.68 10.98
N VAL A 387 -17.20 -11.62 11.65
CA VAL A 387 -17.29 -10.26 11.15
C VAL A 387 -15.89 -9.74 10.84
N VAL A 388 -15.69 -9.22 9.62
CA VAL A 388 -14.48 -8.48 9.26
C VAL A 388 -14.78 -7.00 9.31
N LEU A 389 -14.03 -6.25 10.12
CA LEU A 389 -14.07 -4.79 10.18
C LEU A 389 -12.85 -4.25 9.43
N HIS A 390 -13.05 -3.66 8.25
CA HIS A 390 -11.98 -3.07 7.47
C HIS A 390 -11.93 -1.56 7.73
N GLN A 391 -10.91 -1.14 8.49
CA GLN A 391 -10.75 0.23 8.96
C GLN A 391 -10.16 1.15 7.88
N MET A 392 -10.46 2.45 7.97
CA MET A 392 -9.67 3.50 7.36
C MET A 392 -8.37 3.76 8.14
N GLY A 393 -8.36 3.49 9.41
CA GLY A 393 -7.20 3.50 10.30
C GLY A 393 -6.37 4.78 10.23
N SER A 394 -5.07 4.61 10.03
CA SER A 394 -4.09 5.72 9.93
C SER A 394 -3.69 6.06 8.50
N HIS A 395 -4.58 5.83 7.51
CA HIS A 395 -4.28 6.04 6.09
C HIS A 395 -3.92 7.50 5.78
N GLY A 396 -2.71 7.69 5.23
CA GLY A 396 -2.17 9.00 4.82
C GLY A 396 -2.59 9.44 3.40
N PRO A 397 -2.19 10.64 2.99
CA PRO A 397 -1.42 11.63 3.75
C PRO A 397 -2.23 12.48 4.74
N ALA A 398 -3.54 12.40 4.71
CA ALA A 398 -4.43 13.25 5.51
C ALA A 398 -4.67 12.68 6.92
N TYR A 399 -3.61 12.42 7.71
CA TYR A 399 -3.75 11.84 9.06
C TYR A 399 -4.66 12.65 9.97
N TYR A 400 -4.69 13.99 9.84
CA TYR A 400 -5.54 14.88 10.63
C TYR A 400 -7.05 14.62 10.45
N ARG A 401 -7.44 13.89 9.38
CA ARG A 401 -8.81 13.46 9.10
C ARG A 401 -9.14 12.08 9.67
N ARG A 402 -8.20 11.41 10.33
CA ARG A 402 -8.37 10.03 10.82
C ARG A 402 -8.72 9.97 12.30
N TYR A 403 -8.95 11.11 12.95
CA TYR A 403 -9.38 11.22 14.34
C TYR A 403 -10.24 12.46 14.53
N THR A 404 -11.07 12.45 15.59
CA THR A 404 -11.87 13.62 15.96
C THR A 404 -11.06 14.57 16.84
N GLU A 405 -11.55 15.80 17.04
CA GLU A 405 -10.89 16.82 17.87
C GLU A 405 -10.63 16.33 19.31
N ALA A 406 -11.49 15.45 19.84
CA ALA A 406 -11.30 14.84 21.16
C ALA A 406 -10.01 14.01 21.28
N PHE A 407 -9.49 13.53 20.17
CA PHE A 407 -8.27 12.73 20.10
C PHE A 407 -7.04 13.52 19.60
N ARG A 408 -7.15 14.83 19.41
CA ARG A 408 -6.03 15.73 19.11
C ARG A 408 -5.18 15.99 20.37
N ARG A 409 -4.49 14.97 20.82
CA ARG A 409 -3.69 15.00 22.06
C ARG A 409 -2.25 15.47 21.83
N PHE A 410 -1.66 15.01 20.74
CA PHE A 410 -0.27 15.34 20.39
C PHE A 410 -0.26 16.54 19.45
N THR A 411 0.37 17.65 19.85
CA THR A 411 0.39 18.93 19.12
C THR A 411 1.79 19.52 19.06
N PRO A 412 2.12 20.41 18.06
CA PRO A 412 1.25 20.83 16.96
C PRO A 412 1.00 19.71 15.97
N THR A 413 -0.10 19.81 15.18
CA THR A 413 -0.49 18.85 14.15
C THR A 413 -0.20 19.38 12.75
N CYS A 414 -0.06 18.46 11.79
CA CYS A 414 -0.02 18.76 10.36
C CYS A 414 -1.45 18.63 9.82
N ASP A 415 -2.11 19.76 9.59
CA ASP A 415 -3.52 19.82 9.18
C ASP A 415 -3.66 19.99 7.66
N THR A 416 -2.73 19.43 6.90
CA THR A 416 -2.69 19.38 5.44
C THR A 416 -2.18 18.03 4.95
N SER A 417 -2.56 17.63 3.75
CA SER A 417 -1.98 16.46 3.08
C SER A 417 -0.60 16.73 2.45
N GLN A 418 -0.13 17.99 2.50
CA GLN A 418 1.14 18.42 1.91
C GLN A 418 2.25 18.39 2.96
N PHE A 419 2.89 17.24 3.14
CA PHE A 419 3.91 17.04 4.19
C PHE A 419 5.10 18.00 4.10
N GLN A 420 5.42 18.49 2.88
CA GLN A 420 6.45 19.52 2.69
C GLN A 420 6.13 20.87 3.35
N GLU A 421 4.88 21.10 3.75
CA GLU A 421 4.44 22.31 4.47
C GLU A 421 4.51 22.14 6.00
N CYS A 422 4.82 20.93 6.46
CA CYS A 422 4.83 20.59 7.87
C CYS A 422 6.22 20.19 8.36
N GLU A 423 6.51 20.47 9.62
CA GLU A 423 7.64 19.85 10.30
C GLU A 423 7.35 18.34 10.55
N THR A 424 8.38 17.50 10.46
CA THR A 424 8.26 16.05 10.70
C THR A 424 7.60 15.73 12.05
N LYS A 425 7.85 16.55 13.09
CA LYS A 425 7.21 16.40 14.39
C LYS A 425 5.68 16.58 14.33
N ALA A 426 5.20 17.53 13.54
CA ALA A 426 3.76 17.77 13.37
C ALA A 426 3.09 16.62 12.61
N ILE A 427 3.77 16.07 11.59
CA ILE A 427 3.31 14.87 10.86
C ILE A 427 3.19 13.68 11.83
N THR A 428 4.25 13.43 12.62
CA THR A 428 4.26 12.36 13.63
C THR A 428 3.16 12.56 14.68
N ASN A 429 2.91 13.80 15.12
CA ASN A 429 1.84 14.09 16.08
C ASN A 429 0.45 13.78 15.50
N SER A 430 0.19 14.16 14.24
CA SER A 430 -1.07 13.83 13.57
C SER A 430 -1.24 12.33 13.40
N TYR A 431 -0.17 11.61 13.08
CA TYR A 431 -0.17 10.15 12.98
C TYR A 431 -0.40 9.49 14.36
N ASP A 432 0.27 9.94 15.41
CA ASP A 432 0.07 9.41 16.77
C ASP A 432 -1.36 9.63 17.28
N ASN A 433 -2.00 10.75 16.90
CA ASN A 433 -3.41 10.99 17.19
C ASN A 433 -4.33 10.00 16.44
N SER A 434 -4.00 9.60 15.22
CA SER A 434 -4.76 8.58 14.50
C SER A 434 -4.59 7.18 15.13
N ILE A 435 -3.40 6.84 15.65
CA ILE A 435 -3.18 5.62 16.42
C ILE A 435 -3.96 5.65 17.74
N LEU A 436 -3.99 6.80 18.42
CA LEU A 436 -4.80 6.99 19.63
C LEU A 436 -6.31 6.78 19.36
N TYR A 437 -6.78 7.20 18.19
CA TYR A 437 -8.17 6.96 17.78
C TYR A 437 -8.42 5.48 17.42
N THR A 438 -7.47 4.82 16.77
CA THR A 438 -7.53 3.36 16.54
C THR A 438 -7.58 2.58 17.85
N ASP A 439 -6.83 3.00 18.87
CA ASP A 439 -6.90 2.45 20.24
C ASP A 439 -8.32 2.51 20.81
N HIS A 440 -8.96 3.67 20.69
CA HIS A 440 -10.34 3.88 21.13
C HIS A 440 -11.33 2.98 20.37
N VAL A 441 -11.24 2.92 19.04
CA VAL A 441 -12.10 2.09 18.20
C VAL A 441 -12.00 0.60 18.58
N LEU A 442 -10.77 0.11 18.78
CA LEU A 442 -10.53 -1.27 19.20
C LEU A 442 -11.05 -1.54 20.61
N ALA A 443 -10.82 -0.63 21.54
CA ALA A 443 -11.33 -0.75 22.91
C ALA A 443 -12.86 -0.77 22.96
N GLU A 444 -13.55 0.07 22.17
CA GLU A 444 -15.01 0.06 22.05
C GLU A 444 -15.53 -1.24 21.39
N ALA A 445 -14.85 -1.74 20.36
CA ALA A 445 -15.20 -3.03 19.77
C ALA A 445 -15.08 -4.18 20.80
N ILE A 446 -14.03 -4.17 21.62
CA ILE A 446 -13.85 -5.15 22.71
C ILE A 446 -14.97 -5.00 23.75
N ARG A 447 -15.36 -3.78 24.16
CA ARG A 447 -16.46 -3.55 25.09
C ARG A 447 -17.79 -4.09 24.56
N VAL A 448 -18.06 -3.93 23.25
CA VAL A 448 -19.23 -4.52 22.61
C VAL A 448 -19.20 -6.05 22.71
N LEU A 449 -18.06 -6.66 22.44
CA LEU A 449 -17.87 -8.12 22.50
C LEU A 449 -17.91 -8.66 23.94
N ASP A 450 -17.38 -7.92 24.89
CA ASP A 450 -17.42 -8.29 26.30
C ASP A 450 -18.87 -8.28 26.82
N ALA A 451 -19.63 -7.23 26.50
CA ALA A 451 -21.06 -7.18 26.81
C ALA A 451 -21.87 -8.31 26.15
N ALA A 452 -21.53 -8.70 24.90
CA ALA A 452 -22.17 -9.80 24.20
C ALA A 452 -21.74 -11.19 24.74
N SER A 453 -20.70 -11.26 25.57
CA SER A 453 -20.13 -12.53 26.06
C SER A 453 -21.06 -13.32 26.99
N GLU A 454 -22.09 -12.68 27.53
CA GLU A 454 -23.16 -13.36 28.28
C GLU A 454 -24.01 -14.27 27.38
N GLN A 455 -24.12 -13.96 26.08
CA GLN A 455 -25.00 -14.63 25.12
C GLN A 455 -24.23 -15.37 24.03
N ALA A 456 -22.98 -14.99 23.73
CA ALA A 456 -22.15 -15.56 22.70
C ALA A 456 -20.71 -15.80 23.19
N ASP A 457 -19.98 -16.74 22.57
CA ASP A 457 -18.54 -16.87 22.75
C ASP A 457 -17.84 -15.87 21.82
N THR A 458 -17.19 -14.85 22.38
CA THR A 458 -16.71 -13.70 21.62
C THR A 458 -15.18 -13.61 21.60
N ALA A 459 -14.62 -13.20 20.46
CA ALA A 459 -13.17 -12.94 20.31
C ALA A 459 -12.90 -11.85 19.28
N LEU A 460 -11.75 -11.19 19.40
CA LEU A 460 -11.25 -10.19 18.48
C LEU A 460 -9.77 -10.44 18.16
N LEU A 461 -9.47 -10.48 16.88
CA LEU A 461 -8.11 -10.42 16.34
C LEU A 461 -7.96 -9.17 15.49
N TYR A 462 -7.04 -8.29 15.87
CA TYR A 462 -6.65 -7.12 15.09
C TYR A 462 -5.26 -7.34 14.51
N VAL A 463 -5.06 -6.97 13.24
CA VAL A 463 -3.76 -6.83 12.61
C VAL A 463 -3.81 -5.70 11.58
N SER A 464 -2.78 -4.85 11.53
CA SER A 464 -2.67 -3.88 10.44
C SER A 464 -2.14 -4.56 9.18
N ASP A 465 -2.60 -4.10 8.05
CA ASP A 465 -2.20 -4.63 6.74
C ASP A 465 -0.75 -4.27 6.37
N HIS A 466 -0.29 -3.08 6.67
CA HIS A 466 1.11 -2.62 6.58
C HIS A 466 1.36 -1.47 7.55
N GLY A 467 2.60 -1.04 7.63
CA GLY A 467 3.00 0.14 8.40
C GLY A 467 3.17 1.37 7.49
N GLU A 468 3.87 2.39 8.01
CA GLU A 468 3.97 3.73 7.42
C GLU A 468 5.34 4.34 7.63
N SER A 469 5.83 5.12 6.67
CA SER A 469 7.00 5.99 6.83
C SER A 469 6.56 7.42 7.15
N LEU A 470 7.18 8.03 8.15
CA LEU A 470 6.92 9.41 8.60
C LEU A 470 8.12 10.33 8.38
N GLY A 471 8.97 10.02 7.37
CA GLY A 471 10.17 10.79 7.03
C GLY A 471 11.49 10.02 7.18
N GLU A 472 11.44 8.75 7.55
CA GLU A 472 12.64 7.91 7.66
C GLU A 472 13.35 7.78 6.31
N GLY A 473 14.62 8.19 6.25
CA GLY A 473 15.38 8.20 5.00
C GLY A 473 14.78 9.12 3.91
N GLY A 474 13.95 10.10 4.30
CA GLY A 474 13.24 10.99 3.39
C GLY A 474 12.07 10.31 2.67
N ALA A 475 11.61 9.14 3.15
CA ALA A 475 10.41 8.47 2.68
C ALA A 475 9.22 8.81 3.58
N PHE A 476 8.09 9.07 2.97
CA PHE A 476 6.80 9.23 3.61
C PHE A 476 5.81 8.26 3.00
N LEU A 477 4.70 8.00 3.69
CA LEU A 477 3.69 7.06 3.25
C LEU A 477 4.23 5.62 3.16
N HIS A 478 3.60 4.80 2.35
CA HIS A 478 3.84 3.37 2.20
C HIS A 478 4.02 2.98 0.73
N GLY A 479 4.09 1.68 0.43
CA GLY A 479 4.14 1.17 -0.95
C GLY A 479 5.54 1.15 -1.56
N LEU A 480 6.60 1.32 -0.75
CA LEU A 480 7.95 1.06 -1.24
C LEU A 480 8.14 -0.44 -1.52
N PRO A 481 8.97 -0.81 -2.53
CA PRO A 481 9.29 -2.21 -2.77
C PRO A 481 9.72 -2.90 -1.48
N TYR A 482 9.10 -4.00 -1.13
CA TYR A 482 9.33 -4.67 0.17
C TYR A 482 10.81 -4.91 0.50
N ALA A 483 11.62 -5.22 -0.54
CA ALA A 483 13.05 -5.49 -0.38
C ALA A 483 13.88 -4.27 0.05
N ILE A 484 13.38 -3.07 -0.15
CA ILE A 484 14.05 -1.79 0.17
C ILE A 484 13.22 -0.92 1.11
N ALA A 485 11.99 -1.33 1.41
CA ALA A 485 11.13 -0.60 2.33
C ALA A 485 11.73 -0.57 3.74
N PRO A 486 11.65 0.57 4.43
CA PRO A 486 11.99 0.65 5.86
C PRO A 486 11.18 -0.35 6.69
N GLU A 487 11.74 -0.80 7.82
CA GLU A 487 11.03 -1.73 8.72
C GLU A 487 9.70 -1.18 9.20
N VAL A 488 9.58 0.14 9.37
CA VAL A 488 8.34 0.81 9.78
C VAL A 488 7.18 0.65 8.80
N GLN A 489 7.43 0.27 7.53
CA GLN A 489 6.38 -0.09 6.58
C GLN A 489 5.99 -1.58 6.64
N LYS A 490 6.80 -2.41 7.30
CA LYS A 490 6.66 -3.88 7.30
C LYS A 490 6.32 -4.44 8.68
N HIS A 491 6.68 -3.75 9.75
CA HIS A 491 6.46 -4.15 11.12
C HIS A 491 5.15 -3.56 11.64
N VAL A 492 4.16 -4.43 11.88
CA VAL A 492 2.78 -4.07 12.18
C VAL A 492 2.33 -4.56 13.56
N PRO A 493 1.38 -3.89 14.22
CA PRO A 493 0.79 -4.36 15.46
C PRO A 493 -0.22 -5.49 15.18
N MET A 494 -0.28 -6.46 16.10
CA MET A 494 -1.32 -7.47 16.16
C MET A 494 -1.82 -7.60 17.60
N ILE A 495 -3.14 -7.56 17.79
CA ILE A 495 -3.78 -7.57 19.12
C ILE A 495 -4.81 -8.68 19.17
N TRP A 496 -4.78 -9.44 20.26
CA TRP A 496 -5.74 -10.49 20.56
C TRP A 496 -6.53 -10.19 21.83
N TRP A 497 -7.83 -10.42 21.78
CA TRP A 497 -8.74 -10.43 22.92
C TRP A 497 -9.77 -11.55 22.77
N ASN A 498 -10.18 -12.18 23.88
CA ASN A 498 -11.25 -13.17 23.89
C ASN A 498 -12.01 -13.22 25.22
N SER A 499 -13.28 -13.56 25.16
CA SER A 499 -14.09 -13.91 26.33
C SER A 499 -13.67 -15.25 26.93
N GLY A 500 -14.02 -15.48 28.19
CA GLY A 500 -13.78 -16.79 28.83
C GLY A 500 -14.51 -17.95 28.14
N GLY A 501 -15.67 -17.68 27.51
CA GLY A 501 -16.40 -18.68 26.70
C GLY A 501 -15.61 -19.09 25.47
N PHE A 502 -15.12 -18.12 24.71
CA PHE A 502 -14.29 -18.39 23.52
C PHE A 502 -12.97 -19.07 23.89
N GLN A 503 -12.33 -18.68 25.02
CA GLN A 503 -11.11 -19.32 25.49
C GLN A 503 -11.30 -20.83 25.69
N ARG A 504 -12.41 -21.23 26.32
CA ARG A 504 -12.72 -22.67 26.51
C ARG A 504 -13.01 -23.37 25.19
N ARG A 505 -13.81 -22.74 24.30
CA ARG A 505 -14.12 -23.26 22.96
C ARG A 505 -12.87 -23.51 22.14
N ALA A 506 -11.98 -22.52 22.03
CA ALA A 506 -10.73 -22.61 21.28
C ALA A 506 -9.63 -23.37 22.04
N ARG A 507 -9.93 -23.88 23.26
CA ARG A 507 -9.00 -24.64 24.12
C ARG A 507 -7.71 -23.89 24.43
N LEU A 508 -7.75 -22.58 24.50
CA LEU A 508 -6.59 -21.73 24.75
C LEU A 508 -6.13 -21.82 26.23
N VAL A 509 -4.85 -22.07 26.43
CA VAL A 509 -4.21 -22.07 27.76
C VAL A 509 -4.06 -20.64 28.23
N GLN A 510 -4.64 -20.33 29.40
CA GLN A 510 -4.58 -18.99 29.96
C GLN A 510 -3.12 -18.51 30.14
N GLY A 511 -2.83 -17.29 29.68
CA GLY A 511 -1.51 -16.65 29.79
C GLY A 511 -0.43 -17.22 28.86
N CYS A 512 -0.71 -18.26 28.07
CA CYS A 512 0.27 -18.81 27.12
C CYS A 512 0.63 -17.79 26.05
N LEU A 513 -0.35 -17.21 25.35
CA LEU A 513 -0.13 -16.22 24.30
C LEU A 513 0.62 -14.97 24.82
N ALA A 514 0.36 -14.56 26.06
CA ALA A 514 1.05 -13.42 26.67
C ALA A 514 2.55 -13.71 26.93
N ARG A 515 2.93 -14.96 27.19
CA ARG A 515 4.33 -15.37 27.34
C ARG A 515 5.05 -15.41 25.99
N ASP A 516 4.33 -15.76 24.94
CA ASP A 516 4.87 -15.95 23.58
C ASP A 516 4.71 -14.72 22.69
N ARG A 517 4.31 -13.57 23.26
CA ARG A 517 3.98 -12.34 22.52
C ARG A 517 5.13 -11.76 21.70
N ASP A 518 6.38 -12.03 22.11
CA ASP A 518 7.59 -11.48 21.50
C ASP A 518 8.20 -12.42 20.44
N ARG A 519 7.51 -13.52 20.09
CA ARG A 519 8.01 -14.42 19.05
C ARG A 519 7.78 -13.82 17.66
N PRO A 520 8.69 -14.06 16.70
CA PRO A 520 8.49 -13.60 15.32
C PRO A 520 7.27 -14.23 14.66
N LEU A 521 6.36 -13.39 14.19
CA LEU A 521 5.15 -13.74 13.45
C LEU A 521 5.09 -12.95 12.14
N SER A 522 4.18 -13.34 11.25
CA SER A 522 3.91 -12.59 10.02
C SER A 522 2.46 -12.76 9.60
N HIS A 523 2.04 -12.04 8.57
CA HIS A 523 0.74 -12.24 7.93
C HIS A 523 0.54 -13.67 7.42
N ASP A 524 1.61 -14.41 7.12
CA ASP A 524 1.54 -15.81 6.71
C ASP A 524 0.92 -16.72 7.77
N ASN A 525 0.93 -16.29 9.04
CA ASN A 525 0.32 -17.00 10.15
C ASN A 525 -1.21 -16.83 10.19
N ILE A 526 -1.75 -15.71 9.72
CA ILE A 526 -3.15 -15.30 9.98
C ILE A 526 -4.14 -16.30 9.40
N PHE A 527 -3.98 -16.71 8.14
CA PHE A 527 -4.85 -17.69 7.49
C PHE A 527 -4.97 -18.97 8.33
N HIS A 528 -3.86 -19.50 8.78
CA HIS A 528 -3.80 -20.77 9.53
C HIS A 528 -4.26 -20.58 10.98
N THR A 529 -3.93 -19.46 11.61
CA THR A 529 -4.40 -19.12 12.96
C THR A 529 -5.92 -18.98 13.01
N MET A 530 -6.51 -18.34 12.01
CA MET A 530 -7.97 -18.23 11.90
C MET A 530 -8.64 -19.58 11.76
N LEU A 531 -8.13 -20.47 10.89
CA LEU A 531 -8.67 -21.82 10.74
C LEU A 531 -8.60 -22.59 12.06
N GLY A 532 -7.48 -22.50 12.77
CA GLY A 532 -7.32 -23.18 14.04
C GLY A 532 -8.18 -22.60 15.17
N LEU A 533 -8.35 -21.26 15.25
CA LEU A 533 -9.23 -20.61 16.24
C LEU A 533 -10.71 -20.90 16.01
N LEU A 534 -11.10 -21.01 14.73
CA LEU A 534 -12.46 -21.36 14.32
C LEU A 534 -12.70 -22.88 14.30
N ASP A 535 -11.71 -23.68 14.66
CA ASP A 535 -11.77 -25.14 14.64
C ASP A 535 -12.32 -25.69 13.30
N ILE A 536 -11.76 -25.15 12.19
CA ILE A 536 -12.09 -25.58 10.83
C ILE A 536 -11.08 -26.61 10.37
N GLU A 537 -11.54 -27.85 10.20
CA GLU A 537 -10.75 -28.95 9.67
C GLU A 537 -10.69 -28.89 8.15
N THR A 538 -9.49 -28.79 7.60
CA THR A 538 -9.27 -28.71 6.16
C THR A 538 -7.84 -29.14 5.78
N ASP A 539 -7.68 -29.67 4.57
CA ASP A 539 -6.36 -30.00 3.99
C ASP A 539 -5.53 -28.78 3.61
N ALA A 540 -6.11 -27.58 3.67
CA ALA A 540 -5.37 -26.30 3.53
C ALA A 540 -4.66 -25.86 4.82
N TYR A 541 -5.01 -26.40 5.98
CA TYR A 541 -4.45 -26.01 7.28
C TYR A 541 -3.02 -26.52 7.47
N LYS A 542 -2.13 -25.64 7.93
CA LYS A 542 -0.73 -25.96 8.26
C LYS A 542 -0.48 -25.62 9.73
N PRO A 543 -0.42 -26.58 10.66
CA PRO A 543 -0.24 -26.31 12.10
C PRO A 543 1.00 -25.49 12.43
N VAL A 544 2.10 -25.65 11.68
CA VAL A 544 3.36 -24.92 11.86
C VAL A 544 3.21 -23.41 11.62
N LEU A 545 2.22 -23.00 10.84
CA LEU A 545 1.91 -21.59 10.55
C LEU A 545 0.79 -21.04 11.44
N ASP A 546 0.14 -21.86 12.25
CA ASP A 546 -0.84 -21.37 13.21
C ASP A 546 -0.13 -20.78 14.43
N ALA A 547 -0.24 -19.45 14.57
CA ALA A 547 0.41 -18.71 15.64
C ALA A 547 -0.05 -19.13 17.05
N PHE A 548 -1.20 -19.75 17.19
CA PHE A 548 -1.78 -20.11 18.49
C PHE A 548 -1.78 -21.61 18.75
N ALA A 549 -1.26 -22.44 17.84
CA ALA A 549 -1.28 -23.89 17.95
C ALA A 549 -0.64 -24.41 19.26
N ASP A 550 0.54 -23.88 19.62
CA ASP A 550 1.27 -24.29 20.81
C ASP A 550 0.59 -23.88 22.13
N CYS A 551 -0.36 -22.96 22.06
CA CYS A 551 -1.15 -22.48 23.18
C CYS A 551 -2.54 -23.14 23.27
N ARG A 552 -2.82 -24.17 22.47
CA ARG A 552 -4.07 -24.94 22.54
C ARG A 552 -3.83 -26.30 23.19
N LEU A 553 -4.81 -26.72 24.01
CA LEU A 553 -4.80 -28.05 24.60
C LEU A 553 -5.08 -29.11 23.51
N PRO A 554 -4.34 -30.25 23.48
CA PRO A 554 -4.62 -31.34 22.57
C PRO A 554 -6.03 -31.95 22.77
N ASP A 555 -6.63 -32.53 21.73
CA ASP A 555 -7.96 -33.15 21.78
C ASP A 555 -8.06 -34.29 22.82
N THR A 556 -6.96 -34.98 23.08
CA THR A 556 -6.88 -36.07 24.06
C THR A 556 -7.11 -35.64 25.52
N PHE A 557 -6.99 -34.36 25.86
CA PHE A 557 -7.16 -33.87 27.25
C PHE A 557 -8.64 -33.83 27.68
N ILE A 558 -9.58 -33.67 26.75
CA ILE A 558 -11.03 -33.59 27.06
C ILE A 558 -11.61 -34.96 27.31
N ALA A 559 -11.13 -35.99 26.60
CA ALA A 559 -11.58 -37.38 26.81
C ALA A 559 -11.26 -37.90 28.22
N GLN A 560 -10.22 -37.40 28.88
CA GLN A 560 -9.85 -37.79 30.24
C GLN A 560 -10.63 -37.05 31.34
N GLN A 561 -11.19 -35.88 31.09
CA GLN A 561 -12.03 -35.14 32.06
C GLN A 561 -13.50 -35.53 31.97
N ALA A 562 -13.99 -36.01 30.80
CA ALA A 562 -15.35 -36.52 30.62
C ALA A 562 -15.54 -37.96 31.12
N GLY A 563 -14.44 -38.69 31.32
CA GLY A 563 -14.39 -40.03 31.89
C GLY A 563 -14.03 -40.03 33.37
N GLY A 564 -14.81 -39.33 34.22
CA GLY A 564 -14.73 -39.46 35.68
C GLY A 564 -15.13 -40.90 36.09
N PRO A 565 -14.50 -41.46 37.15
CA PRO A 565 -14.73 -42.86 37.53
C PRO A 565 -16.19 -43.07 37.95
N GLY A 566 -16.85 -44.05 37.26
CA GLY A 566 -18.09 -44.60 37.72
C GLY A 566 -17.92 -45.39 39.02
#